data_2bcbb9ed94bf9f8d976ffb705f1177b1
#
_entry.id   2bcbb9ed94bf9f8d976ffb705f1177b1
#
_cell.length_a   1.000
_cell.length_b   1.000
_cell.length_c   1.000
_cell.angle_alpha   90.00
_cell.angle_beta   90.00
_cell.angle_gamma   90.00
#
_symmetry.space_group_name_H-M   'P 1'
#
loop_
_entity.id
_entity.type
_entity.pdbx_description
1 polymer ?
#
loop_
_entity_poly.entity_id
_entity_poly.type
_entity_poly.pdbx_seq_one_letter_code
_entity_poly.pdbx_strand_id
1 'polypeptide(L)'
;MTEHSIKDKKLEALSKYMSLILRHKPEVIGICLDEHGWAEVDELIAGIAETREFNRDILEEIVRTDEKQRYSFDETGELIRANQGHSIPVDVELDEVEPPAELWHGTGEKFVNSIDAQGLIRKSRLYVHLSWDKDTAFKVGCRHGRPVLYIVKAGDMYRDGYKFFLSKNKVWLTKEVPAKYLVKQE
;
A
#
# COMPACT_ATOMS: atom_id res chain seq x y z
N MET A 1 20.31 20.72 12.54
CA MET A 1 19.24 19.69 12.47
C MET A 1 19.02 19.23 13.90
N THR A 2 17.78 19.27 14.38
CA THR A 2 17.46 18.87 15.75
C THR A 2 17.52 17.34 15.88
N GLU A 3 17.87 16.79 17.05
CA GLU A 3 17.88 15.35 17.34
C GLU A 3 16.56 14.67 16.96
N HIS A 4 15.44 15.34 17.19
CA HIS A 4 14.10 14.89 16.80
C HIS A 4 13.98 14.63 15.28
N SER A 5 14.47 15.54 14.45
CA SER A 5 14.45 15.39 12.98
C SER A 5 15.33 14.24 12.47
N ILE A 6 16.38 13.86 13.22
CA ILE A 6 17.24 12.72 12.87
C ILE A 6 16.55 11.40 13.23
N LYS A 7 15.89 11.35 14.40
CA LYS A 7 15.13 10.18 14.85
C LYS A 7 13.98 9.88 13.87
N ASP A 8 13.22 10.89 13.45
CA ASP A 8 12.11 10.74 12.51
C ASP A 8 12.57 10.18 11.15
N LYS A 9 13.69 10.68 10.63
CA LYS A 9 14.27 10.17 9.38
C LYS A 9 14.75 8.73 9.49
N LYS A 10 15.29 8.33 10.64
CA LYS A 10 15.73 6.95 10.90
C LYS A 10 14.51 6.01 10.93
N LEU A 11 13.45 6.40 11.65
CA LEU A 11 12.21 5.62 11.70
C LEU A 11 11.55 5.50 10.32
N GLU A 12 11.53 6.58 9.53
CA GLU A 12 11.01 6.55 8.16
C GLU A 12 11.81 5.58 7.26
N ALA A 13 13.14 5.58 7.37
CA ALA A 13 13.99 4.66 6.61
C ALA A 13 13.75 3.20 7.01
N LEU A 14 13.60 2.92 8.30
CA LEU A 14 13.28 1.59 8.82
C LEU A 14 11.88 1.14 8.38
N SER A 15 10.88 2.02 8.43
CA SER A 15 9.53 1.73 7.93
C SER A 15 9.52 1.41 6.43
N LYS A 16 10.31 2.12 5.62
CA LYS A 16 10.48 1.79 4.20
C LYS A 16 11.11 0.42 3.99
N TYR A 17 12.11 0.07 4.81
CA TYR A 17 12.76 -1.22 4.76
C TYR A 17 11.82 -2.36 5.17
N MET A 18 11.05 -2.18 6.25
CA MET A 18 9.97 -3.11 6.61
C MET A 18 8.95 -3.29 5.50
N SER A 19 8.56 -2.20 4.81
CA SER A 19 7.66 -2.29 3.64
C SER A 19 8.25 -3.11 2.50
N LEU A 20 9.55 -3.02 2.27
CA LEU A 20 10.22 -3.85 1.27
C LEU A 20 10.14 -5.34 1.65
N ILE A 21 10.45 -5.66 2.90
CA ILE A 21 10.45 -7.03 3.42
C ILE A 21 9.03 -7.61 3.38
N LEU A 22 8.09 -6.99 4.08
CA LEU A 22 6.75 -7.52 4.29
C LEU A 22 5.85 -7.52 3.03
N ARG A 23 6.26 -6.87 1.95
CA ARG A 23 5.44 -6.76 0.71
C ARG A 23 6.08 -7.37 -0.51
N HIS A 24 7.40 -7.42 -0.55
CA HIS A 24 8.11 -7.65 -1.79
C HIS A 24 9.23 -8.67 -1.71
N LYS A 25 10.03 -8.64 -0.64
CA LYS A 25 11.29 -9.37 -0.55
C LYS A 25 11.60 -9.86 0.87
N PRO A 26 10.78 -10.76 1.45
CA PRO A 26 11.06 -11.32 2.78
C PRO A 26 12.40 -12.07 2.84
N GLU A 27 12.83 -12.63 1.71
CA GLU A 27 14.10 -13.34 1.56
C GLU A 27 15.34 -12.49 1.83
N VAL A 28 15.24 -11.15 1.77
CA VAL A 28 16.38 -10.24 2.05
C VAL A 28 16.89 -10.36 3.46
N ILE A 29 16.05 -10.76 4.40
CA ILE A 29 16.40 -11.04 5.79
C ILE A 29 16.15 -12.50 6.18
N GLY A 30 15.92 -13.37 5.20
CA GLY A 30 15.79 -14.82 5.38
C GLY A 30 14.49 -15.28 6.05
N ILE A 31 13.44 -14.47 6.10
CA ILE A 31 12.15 -14.86 6.66
C ILE A 31 11.17 -15.31 5.58
N CYS A 32 10.16 -16.05 6.00
CA CYS A 32 9.00 -16.42 5.17
C CYS A 32 7.75 -15.72 5.68
N LEU A 33 6.83 -15.43 4.76
CA LEU A 33 5.49 -15.01 5.13
C LEU A 33 4.55 -16.20 4.92
N ASP A 34 3.51 -16.29 5.74
CA ASP A 34 2.45 -17.27 5.52
C ASP A 34 1.57 -16.90 4.31
N GLU A 35 0.54 -17.71 4.04
CA GLU A 35 -0.39 -17.50 2.93
C GLU A 35 -1.21 -16.22 3.04
N HIS A 36 -1.31 -15.63 4.25
CA HIS A 36 -2.01 -14.38 4.54
C HIS A 36 -1.07 -13.18 4.73
N GLY A 37 0.24 -13.38 4.46
CA GLY A 37 1.24 -12.32 4.52
C GLY A 37 1.73 -11.99 5.93
N TRP A 38 1.48 -12.85 6.92
CA TRP A 38 2.00 -12.71 8.26
C TRP A 38 3.46 -13.19 8.37
N ALA A 39 4.23 -12.48 9.16
CA ALA A 39 5.59 -12.83 9.57
C ALA A 39 5.64 -12.92 11.09
N GLU A 40 6.46 -13.82 11.62
CA GLU A 40 6.81 -13.85 13.02
C GLU A 40 7.56 -12.57 13.40
N VAL A 41 7.12 -11.90 14.46
CA VAL A 41 7.71 -10.64 14.91
C VAL A 41 9.17 -10.81 15.33
N ASP A 42 9.47 -11.89 16.02
CA ASP A 42 10.84 -12.15 16.49
C ASP A 42 11.79 -12.44 15.34
N GLU A 43 11.34 -13.16 14.30
CA GLU A 43 12.13 -13.38 13.07
C GLU A 43 12.37 -12.07 12.31
N LEU A 44 11.33 -11.22 12.19
CA LEU A 44 11.46 -9.91 11.57
C LEU A 44 12.47 -9.02 12.31
N ILE A 45 12.40 -8.99 13.64
CA ILE A 45 13.31 -8.22 14.47
C ILE A 45 14.75 -8.76 14.32
N ALA A 46 14.96 -10.07 14.47
CA ALA A 46 16.26 -10.69 14.35
C ALA A 46 16.90 -10.43 12.98
N GLY A 47 16.17 -10.65 11.89
CA GLY A 47 16.68 -10.47 10.55
C GLY A 47 17.00 -9.00 10.20
N ILE A 48 16.22 -8.03 10.67
CA ILE A 48 16.56 -6.61 10.50
C ILE A 48 17.75 -6.21 11.37
N ALA A 49 17.84 -6.74 12.59
CA ALA A 49 18.92 -6.43 13.55
C ALA A 49 20.31 -6.86 13.09
N GLU A 50 20.42 -7.82 12.17
CA GLU A 50 21.71 -8.21 11.57
C GLU A 50 22.43 -7.05 10.88
N THR A 51 21.69 -6.10 10.33
CA THR A 51 22.27 -5.00 9.52
C THR A 51 21.91 -3.61 10.00
N ARG A 52 20.96 -3.48 10.92
CA ARG A 52 20.43 -2.20 11.40
C ARG A 52 20.14 -2.28 12.89
N GLU A 53 20.23 -1.17 13.57
CA GLU A 53 19.71 -1.06 14.94
C GLU A 53 18.18 -1.19 14.90
N PHE A 54 17.67 -2.33 15.37
CA PHE A 54 16.25 -2.66 15.35
C PHE A 54 15.91 -3.57 16.54
N ASN A 55 14.79 -3.29 17.20
CA ASN A 55 14.27 -4.05 18.32
C ASN A 55 12.75 -3.90 18.40
N ARG A 56 12.12 -4.52 19.38
CA ARG A 56 10.67 -4.49 19.60
C ARG A 56 10.14 -3.07 19.80
N ASP A 57 10.82 -2.26 20.59
CA ASP A 57 10.39 -0.88 20.89
C ASP A 57 10.38 -0.01 19.60
N ILE A 58 11.40 -0.17 18.75
CA ILE A 58 11.47 0.53 17.45
C ILE A 58 10.37 0.05 16.51
N LEU A 59 10.11 -1.26 16.47
CA LEU A 59 9.02 -1.83 15.66
C LEU A 59 7.67 -1.26 16.08
N GLU A 60 7.36 -1.31 17.37
CA GLU A 60 6.09 -0.78 17.90
C GLU A 60 5.95 0.73 17.69
N GLU A 61 7.03 1.48 17.83
CA GLU A 61 7.07 2.91 17.54
C GLU A 61 6.74 3.18 16.05
N ILE A 62 7.33 2.41 15.12
CA ILE A 62 7.04 2.53 13.69
C ILE A 62 5.56 2.23 13.42
N VAL A 63 5.02 1.15 13.96
CA VAL A 63 3.62 0.78 13.73
C VAL A 63 2.67 1.82 14.32
N ARG A 64 2.95 2.29 15.53
CA ARG A 64 2.15 3.28 16.26
C ARG A 64 2.13 4.65 15.58
N THR A 65 3.27 5.09 15.03
CA THR A 65 3.43 6.42 14.42
C THR A 65 3.19 6.44 12.92
N ASP A 66 2.94 5.28 12.29
CA ASP A 66 2.66 5.24 10.85
C ASP A 66 1.27 5.82 10.53
N GLU A 67 1.22 7.10 10.16
CA GLU A 67 -0.02 7.78 9.75
C GLU A 67 -0.81 7.04 8.66
N LYS A 68 -0.13 6.21 7.86
CA LYS A 68 -0.75 5.42 6.78
C LYS A 68 -1.20 4.04 7.23
N GLN A 69 -0.96 3.69 8.49
CA GLN A 69 -1.35 2.39 9.07
C GLN A 69 -1.02 1.22 8.14
N ARG A 70 0.24 1.16 7.67
CA ARG A 70 0.67 0.15 6.69
C ARG A 70 0.75 -1.23 7.25
N TYR A 71 0.89 -1.36 8.57
CA TYR A 71 1.15 -2.61 9.27
C TYR A 71 0.09 -2.88 10.32
N SER A 72 -0.14 -4.14 10.60
CA SER A 72 -0.97 -4.59 11.73
C SER A 72 -0.30 -5.75 12.42
N PHE A 73 -0.36 -5.76 13.75
CA PHE A 73 -0.14 -6.97 14.53
C PHE A 73 -1.41 -7.82 14.53
N ASP A 74 -1.26 -9.11 14.77
CA ASP A 74 -2.35 -9.99 15.15
C ASP A 74 -2.82 -9.69 16.60
N GLU A 75 -3.79 -10.45 17.09
CA GLU A 75 -4.35 -10.25 18.44
C GLU A 75 -3.34 -10.54 19.56
N THR A 76 -2.37 -11.43 19.31
CA THR A 76 -1.33 -11.80 20.29
C THR A 76 -0.15 -10.84 20.28
N GLY A 77 0.05 -10.13 19.17
CA GLY A 77 1.23 -9.32 18.92
C GLY A 77 2.48 -10.12 18.54
N GLU A 78 2.33 -11.41 18.26
CA GLU A 78 3.41 -12.30 17.83
C GLU A 78 3.62 -12.28 16.32
N LEU A 79 2.56 -11.95 15.56
CA LEU A 79 2.60 -11.84 14.11
C LEU A 79 2.41 -10.40 13.65
N ILE A 80 3.04 -10.06 12.54
CA ILE A 80 2.90 -8.76 11.89
C ILE A 80 2.73 -8.93 10.38
N ARG A 81 1.88 -8.13 9.75
CA ARG A 81 1.76 -8.07 8.29
C ARG A 81 1.61 -6.65 7.75
N ALA A 82 1.89 -6.50 6.48
CA ALA A 82 1.49 -5.29 5.75
C ALA A 82 0.01 -5.39 5.35
N ASN A 83 -0.75 -4.31 5.52
CA ASN A 83 -2.20 -4.30 5.27
C ASN A 83 -2.57 -4.33 3.78
N GLN A 84 -1.64 -3.99 2.88
CA GLN A 84 -1.85 -4.01 1.43
C GLN A 84 -0.54 -3.70 0.67
N GLY A 85 -0.57 -3.82 -0.66
CA GLY A 85 0.51 -3.36 -1.52
C GLY A 85 1.56 -4.42 -1.87
N HIS A 86 1.26 -5.69 -1.61
CA HIS A 86 2.13 -6.82 -1.92
C HIS A 86 2.35 -7.01 -3.42
N SER A 87 3.54 -7.48 -3.80
CA SER A 87 3.84 -8.05 -5.11
C SER A 87 4.08 -9.56 -5.07
N ILE A 88 4.19 -10.12 -3.87
CA ILE A 88 4.23 -11.56 -3.64
C ILE A 88 2.80 -12.13 -3.53
N PRO A 89 2.58 -13.39 -3.87
CA PRO A 89 1.24 -14.00 -3.87
C PRO A 89 0.80 -14.34 -2.44
N VAL A 90 0.09 -13.39 -1.82
CA VAL A 90 -0.53 -13.56 -0.49
C VAL A 90 -2.01 -13.17 -0.56
N ASP A 91 -2.84 -13.81 0.23
CA ASP A 91 -4.23 -13.42 0.46
C ASP A 91 -4.36 -12.71 1.80
N VAL A 92 -4.34 -11.39 1.80
CA VAL A 92 -4.47 -10.60 3.04
C VAL A 92 -5.91 -10.48 3.53
N GLU A 93 -6.79 -11.40 3.10
CA GLU A 93 -8.16 -11.53 3.58
C GLU A 93 -8.96 -10.22 3.47
N LEU A 94 -8.93 -9.61 2.28
CA LEU A 94 -9.61 -8.36 2.03
C LEU A 94 -11.12 -8.56 1.94
N ASP A 95 -11.87 -7.75 2.67
CA ASP A 95 -13.30 -7.70 2.55
C ASP A 95 -13.73 -7.12 1.19
N GLU A 96 -14.61 -7.84 0.48
CA GLU A 96 -15.28 -7.32 -0.70
C GLU A 96 -16.35 -6.32 -0.23
N VAL A 97 -16.25 -5.09 -0.68
CA VAL A 97 -17.11 -3.98 -0.23
C VAL A 97 -17.62 -3.20 -1.44
N GLU A 98 -18.91 -2.85 -1.44
CA GLU A 98 -19.46 -1.93 -2.42
C GLU A 98 -18.76 -0.57 -2.34
N PRO A 99 -18.16 -0.10 -3.44
CA PRO A 99 -17.46 1.17 -3.44
C PRO A 99 -18.43 2.35 -3.50
N PRO A 100 -17.98 3.57 -3.16
CA PRO A 100 -18.73 4.78 -3.47
C PRO A 100 -18.87 4.96 -4.99
N ALA A 101 -19.74 5.88 -5.41
CA ALA A 101 -19.95 6.16 -6.83
C ALA A 101 -18.63 6.48 -7.55
N GLU A 102 -17.75 7.22 -6.89
CA GLU A 102 -16.48 7.68 -7.44
C GLU A 102 -15.33 7.41 -6.47
N LEU A 103 -14.20 7.01 -7.04
CA LEU A 103 -12.89 6.93 -6.38
C LEU A 103 -11.85 7.71 -7.19
N TRP A 104 -10.69 7.95 -6.62
CA TRP A 104 -9.64 8.76 -7.21
C TRP A 104 -8.37 7.98 -7.46
N HIS A 105 -7.69 8.29 -8.57
CA HIS A 105 -6.36 7.81 -8.87
C HIS A 105 -5.43 8.96 -9.23
N GLY A 106 -4.31 9.07 -8.51
CA GLY A 106 -3.25 10.03 -8.80
C GLY A 106 -2.05 9.37 -9.46
N THR A 107 -1.58 9.94 -10.57
CA THR A 107 -0.47 9.43 -11.35
C THR A 107 0.47 10.56 -11.81
N GLY A 108 1.61 10.22 -12.38
CA GLY A 108 2.47 11.20 -13.05
C GLY A 108 2.11 11.35 -14.53
N GLU A 109 2.28 12.55 -15.08
CA GLU A 109 1.96 12.90 -16.47
C GLU A 109 2.53 11.91 -17.50
N LYS A 110 3.73 11.36 -17.27
CA LYS A 110 4.38 10.38 -18.15
C LYS A 110 3.61 9.07 -18.35
N PHE A 111 2.63 8.77 -17.49
CA PHE A 111 1.81 7.56 -17.59
C PHE A 111 0.45 7.79 -18.23
N VAL A 112 0.08 9.03 -18.53
CA VAL A 112 -1.26 9.42 -19.04
C VAL A 112 -1.60 8.67 -20.32
N ASN A 113 -0.74 8.68 -21.32
CA ASN A 113 -1.01 8.00 -22.60
C ASN A 113 -1.27 6.50 -22.43
N SER A 114 -0.54 5.85 -21.53
CA SER A 114 -0.75 4.43 -21.23
C SER A 114 -2.08 4.19 -20.53
N ILE A 115 -2.44 5.06 -19.58
CA ILE A 115 -3.68 4.96 -18.82
C ILE A 115 -4.90 5.26 -19.70
N ASP A 116 -4.82 6.28 -20.54
CA ASP A 116 -5.91 6.64 -21.48
C ASP A 116 -6.17 5.50 -22.48
N ALA A 117 -5.12 4.75 -22.87
CA ALA A 117 -5.25 3.64 -23.81
C ALA A 117 -5.68 2.31 -23.15
N GLN A 118 -5.17 1.99 -21.98
CA GLN A 118 -5.28 0.65 -21.39
C GLN A 118 -6.10 0.63 -20.08
N GLY A 119 -6.39 1.79 -19.50
CA GLY A 119 -6.93 1.88 -18.15
C GLY A 119 -5.84 1.71 -17.08
N LEU A 120 -6.27 1.48 -15.85
CA LEU A 120 -5.35 1.21 -14.72
C LEU A 120 -5.14 -0.30 -14.60
N ILE A 121 -3.90 -0.70 -14.73
CA ILE A 121 -3.48 -2.10 -14.56
C ILE A 121 -2.60 -2.24 -13.32
N ARG A 122 -2.69 -3.36 -12.64
CA ARG A 122 -2.01 -3.64 -11.35
C ARG A 122 -0.48 -3.68 -11.41
N LYS A 123 0.12 -3.86 -12.60
CA LYS A 123 1.58 -4.04 -12.82
C LYS A 123 2.16 -5.13 -11.89
N SER A 124 3.17 -4.77 -11.08
CA SER A 124 3.82 -5.70 -10.14
C SER A 124 3.04 -5.97 -8.86
N ARG A 125 2.01 -5.18 -8.55
CA ARG A 125 1.19 -5.37 -7.34
C ARG A 125 0.04 -6.35 -7.59
N LEU A 126 -0.60 -6.81 -6.53
CA LEU A 126 -1.78 -7.67 -6.62
C LEU A 126 -3.04 -6.92 -7.04
N TYR A 127 -3.09 -5.61 -6.77
CA TYR A 127 -4.23 -4.74 -7.01
C TYR A 127 -3.84 -3.36 -7.53
N VAL A 128 -4.77 -2.70 -8.21
CA VAL A 128 -4.78 -1.26 -8.43
C VAL A 128 -5.23 -0.59 -7.14
N HIS A 129 -4.55 0.49 -6.74
CA HIS A 129 -4.83 1.25 -5.53
C HIS A 129 -5.57 2.53 -5.88
N LEU A 130 -6.68 2.77 -5.21
CA LEU A 130 -7.52 3.94 -5.39
C LEU A 130 -7.68 4.68 -4.07
N SER A 131 -7.87 5.98 -4.15
CA SER A 131 -8.06 6.86 -3.00
C SER A 131 -9.53 7.24 -2.85
N TRP A 132 -9.97 7.40 -1.62
CA TRP A 132 -11.29 7.92 -1.31
C TRP A 132 -11.45 9.38 -1.75
N ASP A 133 -10.40 10.18 -1.64
CA ASP A 133 -10.42 11.62 -1.84
C ASP A 133 -9.36 12.11 -2.85
N LYS A 134 -9.62 13.29 -3.39
CA LYS A 134 -8.78 13.97 -4.37
C LYS A 134 -7.39 14.34 -3.82
N ASP A 135 -7.32 14.81 -2.57
CA ASP A 135 -6.08 15.31 -1.98
C ASP A 135 -5.07 14.17 -1.75
N THR A 136 -5.55 13.03 -1.27
CA THR A 136 -4.73 11.82 -1.15
C THR A 136 -4.24 11.36 -2.51
N ALA A 137 -5.10 11.31 -3.53
CA ALA A 137 -4.71 10.95 -4.89
C ALA A 137 -3.68 11.94 -5.46
N PHE A 138 -3.85 13.24 -5.24
CA PHE A 138 -2.89 14.26 -5.66
C PHE A 138 -1.51 14.04 -5.03
N LYS A 139 -1.45 13.84 -3.71
CA LYS A 139 -0.21 13.53 -3.00
C LYS A 139 0.49 12.27 -3.52
N VAL A 140 -0.29 11.26 -3.96
CA VAL A 140 0.26 10.06 -4.61
C VAL A 140 0.82 10.40 -5.98
N GLY A 141 0.10 11.17 -6.79
CA GLY A 141 0.54 11.60 -8.12
C GLY A 141 1.85 12.37 -8.09
N CYS A 142 2.02 13.30 -7.14
CA CYS A 142 3.22 14.11 -6.96
C CYS A 142 4.52 13.27 -6.78
N ARG A 143 4.42 12.02 -6.31
CA ARG A 143 5.60 11.13 -6.16
C ARG A 143 6.17 10.67 -7.50
N HIS A 144 5.40 10.82 -8.57
CA HIS A 144 5.72 10.32 -9.90
C HIS A 144 6.03 11.44 -10.92
N GLY A 145 6.18 12.68 -10.46
CA GLY A 145 6.42 13.87 -11.26
C GLY A 145 5.23 14.83 -11.24
N ARG A 146 4.95 15.53 -12.36
CA ARG A 146 3.76 16.38 -12.48
C ARG A 146 2.51 15.54 -12.30
N PRO A 147 1.67 15.83 -11.28
CA PRO A 147 0.52 14.99 -10.96
C PRO A 147 -0.61 15.17 -11.98
N VAL A 148 -1.24 14.07 -12.33
CA VAL A 148 -2.50 14.00 -13.07
C VAL A 148 -3.48 13.16 -12.29
N LEU A 149 -4.74 13.58 -12.26
CA LEU A 149 -5.80 12.93 -11.51
C LEU A 149 -6.84 12.30 -12.44
N TYR A 150 -7.30 11.14 -12.05
CA TYR A 150 -8.45 10.47 -12.66
C TYR A 150 -9.53 10.22 -11.62
N ILE A 151 -10.78 10.49 -12.00
CA ILE A 151 -11.94 9.94 -11.32
C ILE A 151 -12.18 8.54 -11.90
N VAL A 152 -12.41 7.59 -11.04
CA VAL A 152 -12.83 6.23 -11.36
C VAL A 152 -14.31 6.10 -11.04
N LYS A 153 -15.13 5.77 -12.03
CA LYS A 153 -16.57 5.52 -11.86
C LYS A 153 -16.79 4.16 -11.18
N ALA A 154 -16.42 4.08 -9.91
CA ALA A 154 -16.36 2.84 -9.16
C ALA A 154 -17.73 2.19 -8.95
N GLY A 155 -18.77 3.00 -8.71
CA GLY A 155 -20.14 2.52 -8.60
C GLY A 155 -20.66 1.91 -9.91
N ASP A 156 -20.31 2.48 -11.08
CA ASP A 156 -20.67 1.91 -12.39
C ASP A 156 -19.95 0.58 -12.60
N MET A 157 -18.64 0.53 -12.30
CA MET A 157 -17.86 -0.70 -12.38
C MET A 157 -18.44 -1.81 -11.49
N TYR A 158 -18.83 -1.47 -10.26
CA TYR A 158 -19.41 -2.45 -9.34
C TYR A 158 -20.72 -3.05 -9.87
N ARG A 159 -21.59 -2.21 -10.42
CA ARG A 159 -22.83 -2.66 -11.09
C ARG A 159 -22.55 -3.55 -12.31
N ASP A 160 -21.44 -3.32 -13.01
CA ASP A 160 -20.98 -4.13 -14.14
C ASP A 160 -20.21 -5.40 -13.70
N GLY A 161 -20.17 -5.69 -12.37
CA GLY A 161 -19.62 -6.93 -11.80
C GLY A 161 -18.14 -6.89 -11.41
N TYR A 162 -17.49 -5.72 -11.45
CA TYR A 162 -16.12 -5.58 -10.95
C TYR A 162 -16.10 -5.58 -9.43
N LYS A 163 -15.12 -6.29 -8.86
CA LYS A 163 -14.97 -6.41 -7.41
C LYS A 163 -14.07 -5.32 -6.85
N PHE A 164 -14.49 -4.77 -5.72
CA PHE A 164 -13.73 -3.82 -4.94
C PHE A 164 -13.50 -4.35 -3.53
N PHE A 165 -12.36 -4.01 -2.97
CA PHE A 165 -11.94 -4.41 -1.64
C PHE A 165 -11.49 -3.19 -0.86
N LEU A 166 -11.68 -3.23 0.44
CA LEU A 166 -11.22 -2.17 1.34
C LEU A 166 -10.20 -2.74 2.33
N SER A 167 -8.96 -2.24 2.25
CA SER A 167 -7.92 -2.66 3.20
C SER A 167 -8.16 -2.08 4.60
N LYS A 168 -7.54 -2.68 5.64
CA LYS A 168 -7.64 -2.19 7.03
C LYS A 168 -7.28 -0.70 7.14
N ASN A 169 -6.32 -0.23 6.37
CA ASN A 169 -5.92 1.18 6.33
C ASN A 169 -6.69 2.03 5.30
N LYS A 170 -7.91 1.62 4.96
CA LYS A 170 -8.88 2.38 4.14
C LYS A 170 -8.40 2.72 2.72
N VAL A 171 -7.57 1.89 2.13
CA VAL A 171 -7.21 1.98 0.72
C VAL A 171 -8.17 1.11 -0.09
N TRP A 172 -8.78 1.67 -1.13
CA TRP A 172 -9.61 0.94 -2.07
C TRP A 172 -8.76 0.19 -3.09
N LEU A 173 -9.14 -1.04 -3.36
CA LEU A 173 -8.40 -1.98 -4.18
C LEU A 173 -9.32 -2.64 -5.19
N THR A 174 -8.83 -2.79 -6.44
CA THR A 174 -9.51 -3.56 -7.49
C THR A 174 -8.47 -4.22 -8.39
N LYS A 175 -8.85 -5.21 -9.17
CA LYS A 175 -7.91 -5.93 -10.06
C LYS A 175 -7.45 -5.05 -11.22
N GLU A 176 -8.34 -4.24 -11.77
CA GLU A 176 -8.08 -3.36 -12.90
C GLU A 176 -9.15 -2.25 -12.96
N VAL A 177 -8.91 -1.20 -13.74
CA VAL A 177 -9.92 -0.20 -14.09
C VAL A 177 -9.86 0.02 -15.61
N PRO A 178 -10.81 -0.50 -16.39
CA PRO A 178 -10.88 -0.23 -17.84
C PRO A 178 -11.00 1.26 -18.13
N ALA A 179 -10.38 1.71 -19.22
CA ALA A 179 -10.32 3.14 -19.60
C ALA A 179 -11.70 3.81 -19.68
N LYS A 180 -12.74 3.08 -20.08
CA LYS A 180 -14.14 3.60 -20.18
C LYS A 180 -14.71 4.12 -18.85
N TYR A 181 -14.15 3.71 -17.70
CA TYR A 181 -14.58 4.19 -16.38
C TYR A 181 -13.69 5.29 -15.81
N LEU A 182 -12.72 5.76 -16.58
CA LEU A 182 -11.80 6.83 -16.16
C LEU A 182 -12.24 8.17 -16.73
N VAL A 183 -12.24 9.19 -15.89
CA VAL A 183 -12.43 10.59 -16.28
C VAL A 183 -11.21 11.37 -15.82
N LYS A 184 -10.38 11.79 -16.79
CA LYS A 184 -9.22 12.62 -16.49
C LYS A 184 -9.66 14.00 -16.02
N GLN A 185 -9.06 14.48 -14.96
CA GLN A 185 -9.28 15.82 -14.42
C GLN A 185 -8.26 16.79 -15.02
N GLU A 186 -8.72 17.94 -15.41
CA GLU A 186 -7.90 19.06 -15.89
C GLU A 186 -7.19 19.78 -14.74
#